data_ee6959608747c603a065a055a8ad002c
#
_entry.id   ee6959608747c603a065a055a8ad002c
#
_cell.length_a   1.000
_cell.length_b   1.000
_cell.length_c   1.000
_cell.angle_alpha   90.00
_cell.angle_beta   90.00
_cell.angle_gamma   90.00
#
_symmetry.space_group_name_H-M   'P 1'
#
loop_
_entity.id
_entity.type
_entity.pdbx_description
1 polymer ?
#
loop_
_entity_poly.entity_id
_entity_poly.type
_entity_poly.pdbx_seq_one_letter_code
_entity_poly.pdbx_strand_id
1 'polypeptide(L)'
;MARTPLIAGNWKLNLDHHEAVHLVQKLAWTLKDAKHDFGTAEVVVLPSFTNIRSVQTLVDADKLEIGYGAQDVSQHASGAYTGEVSAAQLAKLGVTYVATGHSERREYHGESDAVVAAKTVAALGAGITPIVCVGEGLEIRKAGTHVEYTLTQLEGSLAGVTAEQAPTVVIAYEPVWAIGTGEVATPEDAQEVCAAIRGKLAEMYSAEVADAVRVLYGGSVKSGNAAQIIGKPDVDGALVGGASLDAEEFAKIARFQEHAGA
;
A
#
# COMPACT_ATOMS: atom_id res chain seq x y z
N MET A 1 10.60 -10.18 -15.66
CA MET A 1 9.24 -10.79 -15.61
C MET A 1 8.26 -9.66 -15.30
N ALA A 2 7.03 -9.71 -15.79
CA ALA A 2 6.03 -8.70 -15.42
C ALA A 2 5.77 -8.77 -13.90
N ARG A 3 5.68 -7.62 -13.24
CA ARG A 3 5.33 -7.53 -11.82
C ARG A 3 3.85 -7.85 -11.64
N THR A 4 3.51 -8.74 -10.71
CA THR A 4 2.10 -8.99 -10.37
C THR A 4 1.54 -7.77 -9.66
N PRO A 5 0.47 -7.13 -10.16
CA PRO A 5 -0.15 -5.99 -9.52
C PRO A 5 -0.61 -6.30 -8.10
N LEU A 6 -0.47 -5.33 -7.19
CA LEU A 6 -0.95 -5.40 -5.81
C LEU A 6 -2.10 -4.41 -5.60
N ILE A 7 -3.24 -4.91 -5.15
CA ILE A 7 -4.40 -4.11 -4.78
C ILE A 7 -4.57 -4.19 -3.26
N ALA A 8 -4.09 -3.16 -2.56
CA ALA A 8 -4.09 -3.09 -1.10
C ALA A 8 -5.19 -2.15 -0.60
N GLY A 9 -6.11 -2.66 0.20
CA GLY A 9 -7.23 -1.90 0.76
C GLY A 9 -6.91 -1.36 2.15
N ASN A 10 -6.54 -0.09 2.26
CA ASN A 10 -6.35 0.59 3.53
C ASN A 10 -7.69 1.05 4.10
N TRP A 11 -8.17 0.38 5.14
CA TRP A 11 -9.45 0.69 5.77
C TRP A 11 -9.43 1.92 6.66
N LYS A 12 -8.24 2.43 6.96
CA LYS A 12 -8.03 3.57 7.86
C LYS A 12 -8.71 3.32 9.23
N LEU A 13 -9.32 4.34 9.83
CA LEU A 13 -10.02 4.23 11.13
C LEU A 13 -11.50 3.89 10.90
N ASN A 14 -11.75 2.75 10.28
CA ASN A 14 -13.10 2.25 10.02
C ASN A 14 -13.22 0.78 10.43
N LEU A 15 -14.46 0.35 10.63
CA LEU A 15 -14.90 -1.01 10.90
C LEU A 15 -14.51 -1.50 12.30
N ASP A 16 -15.47 -2.11 12.96
CA ASP A 16 -15.22 -2.99 14.09
C ASP A 16 -14.84 -4.40 13.61
N HIS A 17 -14.56 -5.30 14.55
CA HIS A 17 -14.09 -6.65 14.22
C HIS A 17 -15.19 -7.53 13.58
N HIS A 18 -16.47 -7.27 13.83
CA HIS A 18 -17.57 -7.97 13.17
C HIS A 18 -17.76 -7.47 11.74
N GLU A 19 -17.77 -6.15 11.55
CA GLU A 19 -17.85 -5.52 10.24
C GLU A 19 -16.67 -5.94 9.36
N ALA A 20 -15.46 -6.02 9.93
CA ALA A 20 -14.26 -6.50 9.25
C ALA A 20 -14.43 -7.93 8.72
N VAL A 21 -14.96 -8.85 9.54
CA VAL A 21 -15.26 -10.23 9.13
C VAL A 21 -16.28 -10.25 8.00
N HIS A 22 -17.38 -9.50 8.11
CA HIS A 22 -18.41 -9.41 7.07
C HIS A 22 -17.85 -8.88 5.74
N LEU A 23 -17.02 -7.83 5.79
CA LEU A 23 -16.42 -7.25 4.60
C LEU A 23 -15.51 -8.25 3.89
N VAL A 24 -14.64 -8.96 4.62
CA VAL A 24 -13.73 -9.95 4.03
C VAL A 24 -14.51 -11.14 3.46
N GLN A 25 -15.54 -11.62 4.15
CA GLN A 25 -16.41 -12.70 3.62
C GLN A 25 -17.09 -12.27 2.31
N LYS A 26 -17.71 -11.09 2.29
CA LYS A 26 -18.37 -10.58 1.09
C LYS A 26 -17.37 -10.40 -0.05
N LEU A 27 -16.18 -9.85 0.24
CA LEU A 27 -15.11 -9.67 -0.75
C LEU A 27 -14.66 -11.02 -1.32
N ALA A 28 -14.44 -12.03 -0.45
CA ALA A 28 -14.02 -13.36 -0.87
C ALA A 28 -15.06 -14.02 -1.80
N TRP A 29 -16.34 -13.92 -1.45
CA TRP A 29 -17.42 -14.45 -2.30
C TRP A 29 -17.51 -13.71 -3.64
N THR A 30 -17.42 -12.37 -3.62
CA THR A 30 -17.47 -11.56 -4.84
C THR A 30 -16.33 -11.91 -5.80
N LEU A 31 -15.09 -12.05 -5.27
CA LEU A 31 -13.94 -12.43 -6.07
C LEU A 31 -14.07 -13.87 -6.61
N LYS A 32 -14.54 -14.79 -5.79
CA LYS A 32 -14.76 -16.19 -6.17
C LYS A 32 -15.85 -16.31 -7.26
N ASP A 33 -16.99 -15.66 -7.10
CA ASP A 33 -18.08 -15.68 -8.08
C ASP A 33 -17.63 -15.06 -9.41
N ALA A 34 -16.80 -14.06 -9.35
CA ALA A 34 -16.18 -13.42 -10.50
C ALA A 34 -14.99 -14.22 -11.07
N LYS A 35 -14.62 -15.36 -10.46
CA LYS A 35 -13.47 -16.20 -10.86
C LYS A 35 -12.15 -15.43 -10.95
N HIS A 36 -11.93 -14.53 -9.98
CA HIS A 36 -10.68 -13.77 -9.90
C HIS A 36 -9.49 -14.71 -9.77
N ASP A 37 -8.47 -14.48 -10.60
CA ASP A 37 -7.19 -15.18 -10.52
C ASP A 37 -6.19 -14.31 -9.73
N PHE A 38 -5.89 -14.72 -8.50
CA PHE A 38 -4.94 -14.03 -7.62
C PHE A 38 -3.50 -14.01 -8.19
N GLY A 39 -3.21 -14.85 -9.19
CA GLY A 39 -1.96 -14.78 -9.95
C GLY A 39 -1.89 -13.57 -10.89
N THR A 40 -3.03 -13.02 -11.30
CA THR A 40 -3.10 -11.82 -12.17
C THR A 40 -3.12 -10.51 -11.38
N ALA A 41 -3.65 -10.51 -10.17
CA ALA A 41 -3.59 -9.38 -9.25
C ALA A 41 -3.75 -9.87 -7.80
N GLU A 42 -2.77 -9.55 -6.97
CA GLU A 42 -2.78 -9.85 -5.54
C GLU A 42 -3.73 -8.90 -4.81
N VAL A 43 -4.56 -9.42 -3.90
CA VAL A 43 -5.54 -8.64 -3.11
C VAL A 43 -5.20 -8.72 -1.63
N VAL A 44 -5.01 -7.57 -1.00
CA VAL A 44 -4.63 -7.46 0.41
C VAL A 44 -5.53 -6.45 1.11
N VAL A 45 -5.93 -6.72 2.35
CA VAL A 45 -6.63 -5.76 3.21
C VAL A 45 -5.74 -5.31 4.35
N LEU A 46 -5.77 -4.02 4.69
CA LEU A 46 -5.03 -3.43 5.81
C LEU A 46 -6.02 -2.94 6.87
N PRO A 47 -6.48 -3.83 7.77
CA PRO A 47 -7.37 -3.48 8.87
C PRO A 47 -6.63 -2.72 9.97
N SER A 48 -7.39 -2.05 10.86
CA SER A 48 -6.83 -1.56 12.13
C SER A 48 -6.32 -2.70 13.00
N PHE A 49 -5.39 -2.43 13.91
CA PHE A 49 -4.77 -3.45 14.78
C PHE A 49 -5.79 -4.33 15.51
N THR A 50 -6.90 -3.73 15.96
CA THR A 50 -7.98 -4.42 16.69
C THR A 50 -8.69 -5.49 15.86
N ASN A 51 -8.63 -5.41 14.54
CA ASN A 51 -9.34 -6.26 13.60
C ASN A 51 -8.46 -7.37 13.01
N ILE A 52 -7.12 -7.23 13.08
CA ILE A 52 -6.17 -8.17 12.43
C ILE A 52 -6.43 -9.62 12.88
N ARG A 53 -6.62 -9.86 14.18
CA ARG A 53 -6.85 -11.23 14.69
C ARG A 53 -8.15 -11.84 14.14
N SER A 54 -9.22 -11.06 14.01
CA SER A 54 -10.49 -11.54 13.48
C SER A 54 -10.37 -11.86 11.98
N VAL A 55 -9.69 -10.99 11.20
CA VAL A 55 -9.41 -11.23 9.79
C VAL A 55 -8.52 -12.47 9.61
N GLN A 56 -7.45 -12.60 10.36
CA GLN A 56 -6.59 -13.80 10.37
C GLN A 56 -7.40 -15.07 10.59
N THR A 57 -8.21 -15.09 11.64
CA THR A 57 -8.99 -16.29 11.99
C THR A 57 -9.91 -16.72 10.85
N LEU A 58 -10.55 -15.76 10.18
CA LEU A 58 -11.40 -16.03 9.02
C LEU A 58 -10.59 -16.54 7.82
N VAL A 59 -9.52 -15.83 7.46
CA VAL A 59 -8.66 -16.19 6.32
C VAL A 59 -8.09 -17.60 6.48
N ASP A 60 -7.60 -17.93 7.67
CA ASP A 60 -7.03 -19.24 7.97
C ASP A 60 -8.10 -20.35 7.96
N ALA A 61 -9.28 -20.11 8.55
CA ALA A 61 -10.35 -21.09 8.64
C ALA A 61 -10.95 -21.44 7.28
N ASP A 62 -11.20 -20.41 6.45
CA ASP A 62 -11.83 -20.56 5.14
C ASP A 62 -10.81 -20.71 4.00
N LYS A 63 -9.50 -20.69 4.32
CA LYS A 63 -8.37 -20.78 3.36
C LYS A 63 -8.51 -19.77 2.23
N LEU A 64 -8.78 -18.51 2.61
CA LEU A 64 -8.94 -17.45 1.63
C LEU A 64 -7.59 -17.04 1.04
N GLU A 65 -7.57 -16.73 -0.25
CA GLU A 65 -6.38 -16.23 -0.95
C GLU A 65 -6.16 -14.72 -0.77
N ILE A 66 -7.09 -14.03 -0.07
CA ILE A 66 -6.96 -12.62 0.28
C ILE A 66 -5.87 -12.49 1.36
N GLY A 67 -4.84 -11.69 1.07
CA GLY A 67 -3.81 -11.35 2.06
C GLY A 67 -4.32 -10.33 3.08
N TYR A 68 -3.64 -10.24 4.22
CA TYR A 68 -3.92 -9.19 5.19
C TYR A 68 -2.63 -8.60 5.75
N GLY A 69 -2.72 -7.32 6.11
CA GLY A 69 -1.61 -6.53 6.59
C GLY A 69 -1.98 -5.67 7.79
N ALA A 70 -1.15 -4.67 8.05
CA ALA A 70 -1.36 -3.68 9.10
C ALA A 70 -1.21 -2.26 8.54
N GLN A 71 -1.81 -1.27 9.22
CA GLN A 71 -1.79 0.14 8.81
C GLN A 71 -0.58 0.90 9.35
N ASP A 72 0.15 0.30 10.28
CA ASP A 72 1.34 0.86 10.91
C ASP A 72 2.14 -0.24 11.61
N VAL A 73 3.36 0.09 12.06
CA VAL A 73 4.23 -0.75 12.88
C VAL A 73 5.12 0.14 13.76
N SER A 74 5.49 -0.34 14.93
CA SER A 74 6.49 0.34 15.76
C SER A 74 7.89 0.23 15.17
N GLN A 75 8.67 1.31 15.29
CA GLN A 75 10.11 1.27 15.02
C GLN A 75 10.90 0.48 16.09
N HIS A 76 10.24 0.16 17.23
CA HIS A 76 10.86 -0.49 18.37
C HIS A 76 10.51 -1.98 18.40
N ALA A 77 11.50 -2.82 18.71
CA ALA A 77 11.30 -4.27 18.78
C ALA A 77 10.48 -4.68 20.00
N SER A 78 10.69 -4.01 21.13
CA SER A 78 10.00 -4.27 22.41
C SER A 78 10.32 -3.17 23.42
N GLY A 79 9.69 -3.20 24.60
CA GLY A 79 10.05 -2.32 25.72
C GLY A 79 8.94 -1.38 26.16
N ALA A 80 9.31 -0.24 26.76
CA ALA A 80 8.42 0.74 27.38
C ALA A 80 7.82 1.71 26.34
N TYR A 81 7.04 1.18 25.42
CA TYR A 81 6.39 1.90 24.33
C TYR A 81 4.89 1.62 24.35
N THR A 82 4.23 2.08 25.41
CA THR A 82 2.80 1.81 25.65
C THR A 82 1.93 2.25 24.48
N GLY A 83 1.14 1.32 23.93
CA GLY A 83 0.25 1.56 22.77
C GLY A 83 0.86 1.19 21.42
N GLU A 84 2.18 0.95 21.33
CA GLU A 84 2.85 0.52 20.10
C GLU A 84 2.63 -0.98 19.82
N VAL A 85 2.64 -1.33 18.54
CA VAL A 85 2.58 -2.72 18.06
C VAL A 85 3.84 -3.04 17.27
N SER A 86 4.64 -3.99 17.74
CA SER A 86 5.92 -4.32 17.12
C SER A 86 5.77 -5.21 15.89
N ALA A 87 6.76 -5.17 14.99
CA ALA A 87 6.81 -6.03 13.82
C ALA A 87 6.77 -7.54 14.19
N ALA A 88 7.42 -7.93 15.30
CA ALA A 88 7.40 -9.30 15.79
C ALA A 88 5.98 -9.76 16.22
N GLN A 89 5.17 -8.86 16.83
CA GLN A 89 3.78 -9.16 17.16
C GLN A 89 2.92 -9.33 15.90
N LEU A 90 3.10 -8.47 14.90
CA LEU A 90 2.41 -8.55 13.62
C LEU A 90 2.78 -9.83 12.85
N ALA A 91 4.05 -10.19 12.80
CA ALA A 91 4.52 -11.41 12.16
C ALA A 91 3.90 -12.67 12.82
N LYS A 92 3.71 -12.68 14.15
CA LYS A 92 3.03 -13.78 14.87
C LYS A 92 1.55 -13.89 14.52
N LEU A 93 0.92 -12.82 14.05
CA LEU A 93 -0.43 -12.83 13.51
C LEU A 93 -0.48 -13.16 12.01
N GLY A 94 0.65 -13.52 11.39
CA GLY A 94 0.69 -13.85 9.95
C GLY A 94 0.52 -12.63 9.02
N VAL A 95 0.74 -11.42 9.54
CA VAL A 95 0.70 -10.21 8.72
C VAL A 95 1.81 -10.25 7.67
N THR A 96 1.44 -10.07 6.39
CA THR A 96 2.37 -10.13 5.26
C THR A 96 2.78 -8.74 4.75
N TYR A 97 1.96 -7.74 4.94
CA TYR A 97 2.19 -6.35 4.51
C TYR A 97 2.00 -5.37 5.66
N VAL A 98 2.71 -4.25 5.64
CA VAL A 98 2.46 -3.14 6.56
C VAL A 98 2.66 -1.80 5.87
N ALA A 99 1.70 -0.88 5.99
CA ALA A 99 1.89 0.50 5.55
C ALA A 99 2.85 1.23 6.51
N THR A 100 3.81 1.97 5.96
CA THR A 100 4.71 2.83 6.73
C THR A 100 4.74 4.22 6.13
N GLY A 101 4.69 5.26 6.96
CA GLY A 101 4.76 6.64 6.51
C GLY A 101 3.56 7.13 5.70
N HIS A 102 2.39 6.51 5.87
CA HIS A 102 1.15 7.01 5.25
C HIS A 102 0.97 8.50 5.53
N SER A 103 0.47 9.27 4.56
CA SER A 103 0.35 10.73 4.65
C SER A 103 -0.36 11.21 5.92
N GLU A 104 -1.42 10.53 6.36
CA GLU A 104 -2.11 10.84 7.61
C GLU A 104 -1.22 10.66 8.85
N ARG A 105 -0.29 9.69 8.84
CA ARG A 105 0.64 9.50 9.95
C ARG A 105 1.73 10.56 9.97
N ARG A 106 2.21 10.94 8.80
CA ARG A 106 3.15 12.07 8.67
C ARG A 106 2.52 13.36 9.17
N GLU A 107 1.27 13.63 8.80
CA GLU A 107 0.55 14.84 9.18
C GLU A 107 0.12 14.85 10.64
N TYR A 108 -0.59 13.81 11.10
CA TYR A 108 -1.22 13.82 12.42
C TYR A 108 -0.34 13.31 13.56
N HIS A 109 0.67 12.50 13.25
CA HIS A 109 1.59 11.92 14.22
C HIS A 109 3.03 12.43 14.09
N GLY A 110 3.31 13.32 13.12
CA GLY A 110 4.63 13.92 12.92
C GLY A 110 5.71 12.92 12.52
N GLU A 111 5.35 11.84 11.82
CA GLU A 111 6.31 10.84 11.37
C GLU A 111 7.26 11.44 10.31
N SER A 112 8.52 11.61 10.69
CA SER A 112 9.60 12.03 9.79
C SER A 112 10.07 10.86 8.91
N ASP A 113 10.82 11.16 7.84
CA ASP A 113 11.41 10.12 7.00
C ASP A 113 12.31 9.17 7.79
N ALA A 114 13.02 9.66 8.80
CA ALA A 114 13.84 8.84 9.68
C ALA A 114 13.01 7.84 10.50
N VAL A 115 11.83 8.24 10.99
CA VAL A 115 10.89 7.34 11.67
C VAL A 115 10.35 6.31 10.70
N VAL A 116 9.96 6.73 9.49
CA VAL A 116 9.46 5.82 8.44
C VAL A 116 10.54 4.81 8.04
N ALA A 117 11.79 5.25 7.87
CA ALA A 117 12.92 4.36 7.59
C ALA A 117 13.11 3.31 8.70
N ALA A 118 13.07 3.73 9.97
CA ALA A 118 13.21 2.80 11.09
C ALA A 118 12.07 1.77 11.14
N LYS A 119 10.82 2.20 10.86
CA LYS A 119 9.65 1.30 10.74
C LYS A 119 9.79 0.32 9.56
N THR A 120 10.27 0.82 8.41
CA THR A 120 10.52 0.01 7.21
C THR A 120 11.55 -1.09 7.50
N VAL A 121 12.67 -0.74 8.14
CA VAL A 121 13.71 -1.70 8.54
C VAL A 121 13.18 -2.70 9.57
N ALA A 122 12.37 -2.25 10.54
CA ALA A 122 11.77 -3.13 11.53
C ALA A 122 10.82 -4.16 10.90
N ALA A 123 10.00 -3.75 9.93
CA ALA A 123 9.11 -4.64 9.17
C ALA A 123 9.90 -5.68 8.38
N LEU A 124 10.92 -5.24 7.60
CA LEU A 124 11.80 -6.14 6.84
C LEU A 124 12.52 -7.14 7.73
N GLY A 125 13.00 -6.70 8.90
CA GLY A 125 13.66 -7.56 9.90
C GLY A 125 12.74 -8.65 10.48
N ALA A 126 11.43 -8.47 10.41
CA ALA A 126 10.43 -9.44 10.84
C ALA A 126 9.84 -10.27 9.68
N GLY A 127 10.32 -10.09 8.45
CA GLY A 127 9.82 -10.76 7.25
C GLY A 127 8.47 -10.22 6.75
N ILE A 128 8.11 -8.99 7.12
CA ILE A 128 6.90 -8.31 6.65
C ILE A 128 7.27 -7.35 5.53
N THR A 129 6.54 -7.39 4.43
CA THR A 129 6.73 -6.47 3.29
C THR A 129 6.20 -5.08 3.65
N PRO A 130 7.04 -4.04 3.72
CA PRO A 130 6.58 -2.68 3.94
C PRO A 130 6.00 -2.09 2.65
N ILE A 131 4.85 -1.40 2.77
CA ILE A 131 4.31 -0.49 1.77
C ILE A 131 4.69 0.91 2.23
N VAL A 132 5.79 1.43 1.69
CA VAL A 132 6.34 2.74 2.05
C VAL A 132 5.60 3.83 1.30
N CYS A 133 4.87 4.69 2.03
CA CYS A 133 4.08 5.76 1.47
C CYS A 133 4.91 7.04 1.34
N VAL A 134 4.88 7.63 0.15
CA VAL A 134 5.54 8.89 -0.20
C VAL A 134 4.64 9.73 -1.08
N GLY A 135 4.73 11.04 -0.97
CA GLY A 135 3.95 11.93 -1.82
C GLY A 135 3.86 13.35 -1.27
N GLU A 136 3.30 14.22 -2.07
CA GLU A 136 3.32 15.66 -1.86
C GLU A 136 1.94 16.25 -1.60
N GLY A 137 1.92 17.35 -0.85
CA GLY A 137 0.75 18.19 -0.65
C GLY A 137 0.56 19.23 -1.78
N LEU A 138 -0.59 19.91 -1.75
CA LEU A 138 -1.02 20.82 -2.81
C LEU A 138 -0.03 21.96 -3.09
N GLU A 139 0.58 22.55 -2.08
CA GLU A 139 1.49 23.69 -2.27
C GLU A 139 2.78 23.27 -3.00
N ILE A 140 3.31 22.08 -2.70
CA ILE A 140 4.45 21.49 -3.41
C ILE A 140 4.08 21.17 -4.88
N ARG A 141 2.86 20.63 -5.09
CA ARG A 141 2.35 20.36 -6.45
C ARG A 141 2.25 21.64 -7.26
N LYS A 142 1.66 22.70 -6.71
CA LYS A 142 1.54 24.02 -7.37
C LYS A 142 2.88 24.67 -7.65
N ALA A 143 3.87 24.46 -6.80
CA ALA A 143 5.24 24.96 -6.99
C ALA A 143 6.00 24.22 -8.12
N GLY A 144 5.48 23.10 -8.62
CA GLY A 144 6.12 22.29 -9.64
C GLY A 144 7.36 21.51 -9.14
N THR A 145 7.52 21.36 -7.83
CA THR A 145 8.65 20.66 -7.18
C THR A 145 8.26 19.29 -6.62
N HIS A 146 7.09 18.79 -6.99
CA HIS A 146 6.50 17.56 -6.45
C HIS A 146 7.35 16.31 -6.71
N VAL A 147 7.97 16.18 -7.88
CA VAL A 147 8.84 15.05 -8.18
C VAL A 147 10.07 15.06 -7.26
N GLU A 148 10.81 16.17 -7.21
CA GLU A 148 12.00 16.32 -6.36
C GLU A 148 11.67 16.07 -4.88
N TYR A 149 10.57 16.66 -4.39
CA TYR A 149 10.10 16.46 -3.01
C TYR A 149 9.81 14.99 -2.72
N THR A 150 9.06 14.30 -3.60
CA THR A 150 8.69 12.89 -3.42
C THR A 150 9.92 11.98 -3.47
N LEU A 151 10.88 12.25 -4.36
CA LEU A 151 12.12 11.48 -4.44
C LEU A 151 13.02 11.68 -3.21
N THR A 152 13.09 12.90 -2.66
CA THR A 152 13.80 13.17 -1.40
C THR A 152 13.17 12.41 -0.23
N GLN A 153 11.84 12.41 -0.16
CA GLN A 153 11.08 11.66 0.85
C GLN A 153 11.28 10.14 0.71
N LEU A 154 11.32 9.62 -0.52
CA LEU A 154 11.62 8.22 -0.81
C LEU A 154 13.00 7.83 -0.29
N GLU A 155 14.03 8.61 -0.63
CA GLU A 155 15.41 8.36 -0.22
C GLU A 155 15.53 8.34 1.31
N GLY A 156 14.94 9.33 1.99
CA GLY A 156 14.92 9.39 3.45
C GLY A 156 14.18 8.23 4.09
N SER A 157 13.05 7.81 3.51
CA SER A 157 12.19 6.72 4.02
C SER A 157 12.78 5.31 3.78
N LEU A 158 13.74 5.17 2.86
CA LEU A 158 14.44 3.91 2.59
C LEU A 158 15.86 3.87 3.22
N ALA A 159 16.22 4.87 4.03
CA ALA A 159 17.51 4.87 4.71
C ALA A 159 17.67 3.60 5.56
N GLY A 160 18.79 2.88 5.36
CA GLY A 160 19.08 1.60 6.05
C GLY A 160 18.48 0.36 5.39
N VAL A 161 17.70 0.47 4.32
CA VAL A 161 17.27 -0.67 3.51
C VAL A 161 18.44 -1.11 2.61
N THR A 162 18.87 -2.38 2.71
CA THR A 162 19.97 -2.89 1.88
C THR A 162 19.51 -3.26 0.47
N ALA A 163 20.44 -3.39 -0.47
CA ALA A 163 20.14 -3.79 -1.84
C ALA A 163 19.50 -5.19 -1.92
N GLU A 164 19.81 -6.08 -0.99
CA GLU A 164 19.19 -7.42 -0.90
C GLU A 164 17.75 -7.36 -0.39
N GLN A 165 17.43 -6.38 0.44
CA GLN A 165 16.10 -6.18 1.01
C GLN A 165 15.18 -5.37 0.08
N ALA A 166 15.73 -4.42 -0.67
CA ALA A 166 14.99 -3.48 -1.49
C ALA A 166 13.97 -4.15 -2.46
N PRO A 167 14.26 -5.30 -3.11
CA PRO A 167 13.29 -5.96 -3.98
C PRO A 167 11.99 -6.41 -3.28
N THR A 168 11.99 -6.52 -1.94
CA THR A 168 10.79 -6.91 -1.17
C THR A 168 9.97 -5.72 -0.69
N VAL A 169 10.45 -4.49 -0.89
CA VAL A 169 9.71 -3.27 -0.55
C VAL A 169 8.66 -2.98 -1.62
N VAL A 170 7.54 -2.42 -1.20
CA VAL A 170 6.53 -1.83 -2.07
C VAL A 170 6.50 -0.33 -1.80
N ILE A 171 6.42 0.49 -2.84
CA ILE A 171 6.28 1.94 -2.70
C ILE A 171 4.84 2.32 -3.06
N ALA A 172 4.22 3.20 -2.28
CA ALA A 172 2.92 3.77 -2.60
C ALA A 172 3.06 5.30 -2.78
N TYR A 173 2.83 5.77 -4.00
CA TYR A 173 2.78 7.19 -4.29
C TYR A 173 1.41 7.77 -3.91
N GLU A 174 1.39 8.68 -2.96
CA GLU A 174 0.21 9.37 -2.48
C GLU A 174 0.21 10.84 -2.97
N PRO A 175 -0.57 11.20 -4.02
CA PRO A 175 -0.84 12.61 -4.32
C PRO A 175 -1.76 13.17 -3.22
N VAL A 176 -1.20 13.63 -2.10
CA VAL A 176 -1.96 14.03 -0.89
C VAL A 176 -2.99 15.10 -1.21
N TRP A 177 -2.70 15.97 -2.19
CA TRP A 177 -3.62 16.99 -2.70
C TRP A 177 -4.89 16.43 -3.36
N ALA A 178 -4.87 15.16 -3.79
CA ALA A 178 -6.00 14.47 -4.42
C ALA A 178 -6.66 13.41 -3.50
N ILE A 179 -6.26 13.33 -2.21
CA ILE A 179 -6.82 12.36 -1.26
C ILE A 179 -7.94 13.03 -0.46
N GLY A 180 -9.22 12.67 -0.73
CA GLY A 180 -10.36 13.16 0.03
C GLY A 180 -10.71 14.63 -0.20
N THR A 181 -10.09 15.31 -1.16
CA THR A 181 -10.29 16.74 -1.45
C THR A 181 -11.34 17.00 -2.53
N GLY A 182 -11.70 15.98 -3.30
CA GLY A 182 -12.52 16.10 -4.51
C GLY A 182 -11.70 16.36 -5.79
N GLU A 183 -10.43 16.73 -5.67
CA GLU A 183 -9.49 16.76 -6.79
C GLU A 183 -9.13 15.33 -7.23
N VAL A 184 -8.87 15.14 -8.50
CA VAL A 184 -8.52 13.84 -9.08
C VAL A 184 -7.23 13.98 -9.86
N ALA A 185 -6.21 13.22 -9.48
CA ALA A 185 -5.00 13.09 -10.28
C ALA A 185 -5.31 12.31 -11.56
N THR A 186 -4.74 12.75 -12.68
CA THR A 186 -4.86 12.05 -13.94
C THR A 186 -3.99 10.77 -13.96
N PRO A 187 -4.27 9.81 -14.85
CA PRO A 187 -3.36 8.69 -15.05
C PRO A 187 -1.94 9.12 -15.44
N GLU A 188 -1.80 10.24 -16.13
CA GLU A 188 -0.52 10.84 -16.51
C GLU A 188 0.24 11.39 -15.29
N ASP A 189 -0.45 12.03 -14.33
CA ASP A 189 0.14 12.47 -13.07
C ASP A 189 0.68 11.27 -12.27
N ALA A 190 -0.08 10.18 -12.21
CA ALA A 190 0.34 8.95 -11.55
C ALA A 190 1.58 8.36 -12.23
N GLN A 191 1.58 8.28 -13.57
CA GLN A 191 2.69 7.74 -14.36
C GLN A 191 3.96 8.57 -14.18
N GLU A 192 3.86 9.91 -14.23
CA GLU A 192 5.01 10.80 -14.06
C GLU A 192 5.80 10.51 -12.80
N VAL A 193 5.11 10.49 -11.67
CA VAL A 193 5.78 10.33 -10.37
C VAL A 193 6.18 8.86 -10.12
N CYS A 194 5.37 7.89 -10.52
CA CYS A 194 5.73 6.47 -10.38
C CYS A 194 6.96 6.12 -11.24
N ALA A 195 7.07 6.66 -12.45
CA ALA A 195 8.27 6.49 -13.28
C ALA A 195 9.51 7.15 -12.64
N ALA A 196 9.36 8.36 -12.07
CA ALA A 196 10.44 9.03 -11.37
C ALA A 196 10.90 8.24 -10.13
N ILE A 197 9.96 7.68 -9.34
CA ILE A 197 10.25 6.77 -8.21
C ILE A 197 11.06 5.57 -8.69
N ARG A 198 10.65 4.91 -9.80
CA ARG A 198 11.37 3.77 -10.35
C ARG A 198 12.77 4.14 -10.82
N GLY A 199 12.92 5.28 -11.49
CA GLY A 199 14.23 5.83 -11.86
C GLY A 199 15.14 6.05 -10.64
N LYS A 200 14.59 6.62 -9.56
CA LYS A 200 15.33 6.86 -8.31
C LYS A 200 15.75 5.55 -7.62
N LEU A 201 14.90 4.54 -7.63
CA LEU A 201 15.25 3.19 -7.12
C LEU A 201 16.40 2.57 -7.91
N ALA A 202 16.45 2.78 -9.23
CA ALA A 202 17.57 2.30 -10.05
C ALA A 202 18.87 3.03 -9.71
N GLU A 203 18.82 4.33 -9.41
CA GLU A 203 19.98 5.12 -8.95
C GLU A 203 20.45 4.68 -7.57
N MET A 204 19.53 4.45 -6.62
CA MET A 204 19.86 4.09 -5.24
C MET A 204 20.42 2.67 -5.12
N TYR A 205 19.97 1.75 -5.95
CA TYR A 205 20.30 0.32 -5.85
C TYR A 205 20.79 -0.23 -7.18
N SER A 206 19.90 -0.61 -8.08
CA SER A 206 20.20 -1.05 -9.45
C SER A 206 18.92 -1.10 -10.31
N ALA A 207 19.09 -1.24 -11.63
CA ALA A 207 17.97 -1.41 -12.54
C ALA A 207 17.16 -2.68 -12.22
N GLU A 208 17.82 -3.77 -11.86
CA GLU A 208 17.17 -5.04 -11.51
C GLU A 208 16.31 -4.90 -10.24
N VAL A 209 16.80 -4.18 -9.24
CA VAL A 209 16.03 -3.86 -8.02
C VAL A 209 14.82 -3.00 -8.37
N ALA A 210 15.01 -1.94 -9.16
CA ALA A 210 13.92 -1.06 -9.58
C ALA A 210 12.83 -1.81 -10.38
N ASP A 211 13.24 -2.78 -11.20
CA ASP A 211 12.32 -3.64 -11.95
C ASP A 211 11.58 -4.65 -11.06
N ALA A 212 12.12 -5.01 -9.90
CA ALA A 212 11.48 -5.92 -8.96
C ALA A 212 10.50 -5.22 -8.00
N VAL A 213 10.78 -3.96 -7.63
CA VAL A 213 9.95 -3.17 -6.71
C VAL A 213 8.62 -2.81 -7.36
N ARG A 214 7.52 -3.09 -6.65
CA ARG A 214 6.18 -2.65 -7.06
C ARG A 214 5.95 -1.21 -6.61
N VAL A 215 5.46 -0.37 -7.53
CA VAL A 215 5.10 1.02 -7.26
C VAL A 215 3.58 1.15 -7.42
N LEU A 216 2.89 1.45 -6.34
CA LEU A 216 1.44 1.59 -6.28
C LEU A 216 1.04 3.05 -6.40
N TYR A 217 -0.13 3.29 -6.96
CA TYR A 217 -0.80 4.56 -6.86
C TYR A 217 -1.72 4.61 -5.62
N GLY A 218 -1.52 5.59 -4.75
CA GLY A 218 -2.23 5.76 -3.46
C GLY A 218 -3.21 6.93 -3.42
N GLY A 219 -3.58 7.48 -4.56
CA GLY A 219 -4.61 8.52 -4.64
C GLY A 219 -6.02 7.95 -4.71
N SER A 220 -6.99 8.74 -5.18
CA SER A 220 -8.39 8.33 -5.31
C SER A 220 -8.56 7.31 -6.43
N VAL A 221 -8.75 6.03 -6.09
CA VAL A 221 -9.03 4.94 -7.02
C VAL A 221 -10.46 4.42 -6.84
N LYS A 222 -11.15 4.26 -7.96
CA LYS A 222 -12.49 3.64 -8.07
C LYS A 222 -12.47 2.67 -9.24
N SER A 223 -13.46 1.79 -9.33
CA SER A 223 -13.58 0.84 -10.45
C SER A 223 -13.59 1.52 -11.83
N GLY A 224 -14.17 2.73 -11.92
CA GLY A 224 -14.26 3.49 -13.17
C GLY A 224 -12.94 4.11 -13.67
N ASN A 225 -11.90 4.25 -12.82
CA ASN A 225 -10.60 4.82 -13.22
C ASN A 225 -9.42 3.85 -13.00
N ALA A 226 -9.63 2.74 -12.30
CA ALA A 226 -8.58 1.80 -11.94
C ALA A 226 -7.81 1.27 -13.16
N ALA A 227 -8.50 0.87 -14.23
CA ALA A 227 -7.89 0.33 -15.43
C ALA A 227 -6.97 1.35 -16.14
N GLN A 228 -7.37 2.63 -16.16
CA GLN A 228 -6.59 3.69 -16.80
C GLN A 228 -5.33 4.04 -16.00
N ILE A 229 -5.42 4.00 -14.66
CA ILE A 229 -4.30 4.34 -13.77
C ILE A 229 -3.34 3.16 -13.67
N ILE A 230 -3.83 1.96 -13.32
CA ILE A 230 -3.00 0.76 -13.08
C ILE A 230 -2.46 0.21 -14.42
N GLY A 231 -3.09 0.53 -15.54
CA GLY A 231 -2.60 0.19 -16.88
C GLY A 231 -1.38 0.99 -17.34
N LYS A 232 -0.90 1.98 -16.55
CA LYS A 232 0.32 2.73 -16.87
C LYS A 232 1.57 1.88 -16.64
N PRO A 233 2.65 2.07 -17.43
CA PRO A 233 3.85 1.21 -17.41
C PRO A 233 4.54 1.09 -16.05
N ASP A 234 4.51 2.16 -15.24
CA ASP A 234 5.20 2.21 -13.95
C ASP A 234 4.28 2.15 -12.73
N VAL A 235 2.99 1.84 -12.94
CA VAL A 235 2.00 1.66 -11.87
C VAL A 235 1.68 0.18 -11.71
N ASP A 236 2.11 -0.42 -10.60
CA ASP A 236 1.99 -1.87 -10.34
C ASP A 236 0.83 -2.19 -9.38
N GLY A 237 -0.21 -1.37 -9.36
CA GLY A 237 -1.38 -1.58 -8.50
C GLY A 237 -1.82 -0.32 -7.78
N ALA A 238 -2.57 -0.51 -6.69
CA ALA A 238 -3.15 0.60 -5.95
C ALA A 238 -3.17 0.37 -4.43
N LEU A 239 -2.95 1.44 -3.67
CA LEU A 239 -3.28 1.53 -2.25
C LEU A 239 -4.61 2.27 -2.14
N VAL A 240 -5.70 1.52 -1.93
CA VAL A 240 -7.08 1.98 -2.04
C VAL A 240 -7.61 2.34 -0.65
N GLY A 241 -8.11 3.56 -0.47
CA GLY A 241 -8.76 4.01 0.76
C GLY A 241 -10.25 3.62 0.81
N GLY A 242 -11.15 4.62 0.86
CA GLY A 242 -12.58 4.44 1.08
C GLY A 242 -13.29 3.43 0.17
N ALA A 243 -12.88 3.30 -1.10
CA ALA A 243 -13.45 2.30 -2.01
C ALA A 243 -13.17 0.85 -1.56
N SER A 244 -12.18 0.61 -0.70
CA SER A 244 -11.91 -0.71 -0.14
C SER A 244 -12.86 -1.13 0.98
N LEU A 245 -13.73 -0.23 1.44
CA LEU A 245 -14.80 -0.50 2.42
C LEU A 245 -16.08 -1.05 1.76
N ASP A 246 -16.15 -1.07 0.44
CA ASP A 246 -17.21 -1.73 -0.32
C ASP A 246 -16.63 -2.94 -1.06
N ALA A 247 -17.10 -4.14 -0.71
CA ALA A 247 -16.57 -5.39 -1.25
C ALA A 247 -16.72 -5.51 -2.76
N GLU A 248 -17.83 -5.01 -3.33
CA GLU A 248 -18.11 -5.10 -4.77
C GLU A 248 -17.25 -4.11 -5.55
N GLU A 249 -17.12 -2.88 -5.03
CA GLU A 249 -16.27 -1.85 -5.61
C GLU A 249 -14.78 -2.28 -5.55
N PHE A 250 -14.33 -2.79 -4.41
CA PHE A 250 -12.95 -3.23 -4.24
C PHE A 250 -12.64 -4.47 -5.11
N ALA A 251 -13.57 -5.42 -5.23
CA ALA A 251 -13.42 -6.55 -6.15
C ALA A 251 -13.34 -6.12 -7.63
N LYS A 252 -14.10 -5.07 -8.04
CA LYS A 252 -13.96 -4.51 -9.39
C LYS A 252 -12.62 -3.85 -9.61
N ILE A 253 -12.10 -3.12 -8.60
CA ILE A 253 -10.76 -2.53 -8.67
C ILE A 253 -9.70 -3.64 -8.80
N ALA A 254 -9.81 -4.73 -8.02
CA ALA A 254 -8.89 -5.87 -8.11
C ALA A 254 -8.88 -6.52 -9.50
N ARG A 255 -10.02 -6.46 -10.20
CA ARG A 255 -10.20 -7.00 -11.56
C ARG A 255 -10.09 -5.94 -12.65
N PHE A 256 -9.33 -4.89 -12.40
CA PHE A 256 -9.20 -3.73 -13.32
C PHE A 256 -8.86 -4.13 -14.76
N GLN A 257 -8.14 -5.22 -14.97
CA GLN A 257 -7.75 -5.72 -16.30
C GLN A 257 -8.96 -6.11 -17.16
N GLU A 258 -10.06 -6.56 -16.54
CA GLU A 258 -11.29 -6.92 -17.26
C GLU A 258 -12.09 -5.68 -17.71
N HIS A 259 -11.72 -4.50 -17.19
CA HIS A 259 -12.36 -3.23 -17.52
C HIS A 259 -11.43 -2.33 -18.40
N ALA A 260 -10.26 -2.84 -18.81
CA ALA A 260 -9.35 -2.18 -19.70
C ALA A 260 -9.93 -2.22 -21.12
N GLY A 261 -10.68 -1.18 -21.51
CA GLY A 261 -11.29 -1.07 -22.85
C GLY A 261 -12.79 -0.84 -22.86
N ALA A 262 -13.40 -0.64 -21.70
CA ALA A 262 -14.79 -0.22 -21.57
C ALA A 262 -14.94 1.30 -21.58
#